data_4c61ea2a170fc98f616da49bae47ba3e
#
_entry.id   4c61ea2a170fc98f616da49bae47ba3e
#
_cell.length_a   1.000
_cell.length_b   1.000
_cell.length_c   1.000
_cell.angle_alpha   90.00
_cell.angle_beta   90.00
_cell.angle_gamma   90.00
#
_symmetry.space_group_name_H-M   'P 1'
#
loop_
_entity.id
_entity.type
_entity.pdbx_description
1 polymer ?
#
loop_
_entity_poly.entity_id
_entity_poly.type
_entity_poly.pdbx_seq_one_letter_code
_entity_poly.pdbx_strand_id
1 'polypeptide(L)'
;MLKKGPAVIGATCLTSALLLSGCGLFQSDKVAEEIDPPQDVTYVNDEAGADSNTTAAEKAESEKSDTAKADQVSSTVMRELYLIDKNGYVVAQTLPLPKSEGTAKQALEFLVQGGPVSEILPNGFRAVLPADTTVNVDIKKDGTAIADFSNEFKNYKKEDEQKIVQSVTWTLTQFSSIDKVKLRINGHELKEMPVGGTPISDDLSRKDGINMETSGVNDLTATHPLTVYYLAENEDSEYYVPVTKRIDNSEKDDITAAINELAKGPSKVSGLLTDFSDDVKLVSKPKIKDGRVTLDFNQSIFGSADEKTKMISSEVLNSIVLTLTEQPDVKSVSVKVNGKSELVNEKGEKLTEPVSRPSQVNTGSF
;
A
#
# COMPACT_ATOMS: atom_id res chain seq x y z
N MET A 1 8.57 -68.35 29.33
CA MET A 1 7.87 -69.16 28.32
C MET A 1 7.64 -68.24 27.13
N LEU A 2 8.55 -68.19 26.21
CA LEU A 2 8.80 -68.96 24.95
C LEU A 2 7.55 -69.19 24.09
N LYS A 3 7.55 -68.54 22.90
CA LYS A 3 7.55 -69.03 21.52
C LYS A 3 7.21 -67.89 20.59
N LYS A 4 8.13 -67.40 19.77
CA LYS A 4 8.69 -67.83 18.46
C LYS A 4 7.64 -67.87 17.35
N GLY A 5 7.88 -67.06 16.35
CA GLY A 5 7.65 -66.76 14.96
C GLY A 5 7.28 -67.89 14.01
N PRO A 6 7.40 -67.90 12.66
CA PRO A 6 8.23 -67.04 11.80
C PRO A 6 7.55 -66.45 10.52
N ALA A 7 8.32 -65.68 9.80
CA ALA A 7 8.38 -65.26 8.41
C ALA A 7 7.88 -66.20 7.29
N VAL A 8 7.59 -65.61 6.10
CA VAL A 8 7.91 -66.03 4.72
C VAL A 8 7.40 -64.94 3.77
N ILE A 9 8.22 -64.13 3.09
CA ILE A 9 8.83 -64.20 1.76
C ILE A 9 7.79 -64.36 0.62
N GLY A 10 7.85 -63.40 -0.29
CA GLY A 10 7.26 -63.53 -1.63
C GLY A 10 7.55 -62.28 -2.47
N ALA A 11 8.70 -62.31 -3.15
CA ALA A 11 9.06 -61.42 -4.24
C ALA A 11 8.36 -61.84 -5.52
N THR A 12 8.03 -60.95 -6.39
CA THR A 12 8.24 -61.08 -7.84
C THR A 12 8.04 -59.79 -8.60
N CYS A 13 9.00 -59.52 -9.42
CA CYS A 13 9.18 -58.58 -10.51
C CYS A 13 8.06 -58.57 -11.57
N LEU A 14 7.88 -57.49 -12.30
CA LEU A 14 8.17 -57.39 -13.75
C LEU A 14 7.86 -55.95 -14.26
N THR A 15 8.88 -55.27 -14.64
CA THR A 15 9.22 -54.54 -15.86
C THR A 15 8.11 -54.21 -16.85
N SER A 16 7.98 -52.97 -17.22
CA SER A 16 7.88 -52.54 -18.63
C SER A 16 8.34 -51.10 -18.79
N ALA A 17 9.44 -50.94 -19.45
CA ALA A 17 9.98 -49.73 -20.01
C ALA A 17 9.24 -49.39 -21.31
N LEU A 18 8.95 -48.14 -21.55
CA LEU A 18 8.87 -47.57 -22.91
C LEU A 18 9.41 -46.16 -22.94
N LEU A 19 10.43 -46.05 -23.69
CA LEU A 19 11.19 -44.86 -24.10
C LEU A 19 10.35 -43.92 -24.93
N LEU A 20 10.46 -42.61 -24.71
CA LEU A 20 10.53 -41.66 -25.81
C LEU A 20 11.50 -40.56 -25.46
N SER A 21 12.56 -40.56 -26.20
CA SER A 21 13.61 -39.54 -26.27
C SER A 21 13.12 -38.23 -26.83
N GLY A 22 13.58 -37.14 -26.23
CA GLY A 22 13.51 -35.80 -26.79
C GLY A 22 14.70 -34.99 -26.29
N CYS A 23 15.83 -35.11 -26.99
CA CYS A 23 16.98 -34.23 -26.79
C CYS A 23 16.63 -32.78 -27.16
N GLY A 24 16.97 -31.88 -26.30
CA GLY A 24 17.07 -30.45 -26.55
C GLY A 24 18.09 -29.85 -25.61
N LEU A 25 19.36 -29.97 -25.95
CA LEU A 25 20.44 -29.19 -25.38
C LEU A 25 20.24 -27.70 -25.79
N PHE A 26 19.91 -26.85 -24.85
CA PHE A 26 20.28 -25.45 -24.91
C PHE A 26 20.83 -25.05 -23.54
N GLN A 27 22.12 -24.96 -23.53
CA GLN A 27 22.92 -24.27 -22.56
C GLN A 27 22.73 -22.78 -22.84
N SER A 28 22.00 -22.09 -21.99
CA SER A 28 21.97 -20.63 -21.99
C SER A 28 22.45 -20.14 -20.66
N ASP A 29 23.45 -19.31 -20.74
CA ASP A 29 24.06 -18.56 -19.66
C ASP A 29 22.99 -17.89 -18.80
N LYS A 30 23.11 -18.07 -17.50
CA LYS A 30 22.30 -17.36 -16.50
C LYS A 30 22.72 -15.90 -16.50
N VAL A 31 22.04 -15.12 -17.31
CA VAL A 31 21.90 -13.70 -17.04
C VAL A 31 20.97 -13.60 -15.82
N ALA A 32 21.42 -12.92 -14.78
CA ALA A 32 20.61 -12.63 -13.61
C ALA A 32 19.44 -11.75 -14.08
N GLU A 33 18.25 -12.33 -14.19
CA GLU A 33 17.02 -11.56 -14.34
C GLU A 33 16.83 -10.74 -13.07
N GLU A 34 16.90 -9.45 -13.22
CA GLU A 34 16.42 -8.46 -12.29
C GLU A 34 14.93 -8.70 -12.12
N ILE A 35 14.51 -9.22 -10.96
CA ILE A 35 13.12 -9.56 -10.69
C ILE A 35 12.39 -8.25 -10.39
N ASP A 36 11.76 -7.70 -11.43
CA ASP A 36 10.76 -6.66 -11.28
C ASP A 36 9.52 -7.27 -10.59
N PRO A 37 8.95 -6.67 -9.50
CA PRO A 37 7.81 -7.25 -8.83
C PRO A 37 6.59 -7.34 -9.76
N PRO A 38 5.72 -8.35 -9.62
CA PRO A 38 4.52 -8.50 -10.44
C PRO A 38 3.67 -7.24 -10.36
N GLN A 39 3.42 -6.63 -11.50
CA GLN A 39 2.69 -5.38 -11.64
C GLN A 39 1.22 -5.69 -11.86
N ASP A 40 0.37 -5.30 -10.92
CA ASP A 40 -1.04 -5.12 -11.21
C ASP A 40 -1.20 -3.86 -12.05
N VAL A 41 -1.25 -4.06 -13.37
CA VAL A 41 -1.37 -2.97 -14.35
C VAL A 41 -2.83 -2.85 -14.72
N THR A 42 -3.49 -1.80 -14.29
CA THR A 42 -4.78 -1.41 -14.85
C THR A 42 -4.53 -0.49 -16.05
N TYR A 43 -4.77 -1.00 -17.26
CA TYR A 43 -4.74 -0.18 -18.47
C TYR A 43 -6.08 0.54 -18.62
N VAL A 44 -6.06 1.85 -18.72
CA VAL A 44 -7.21 2.62 -19.19
C VAL A 44 -7.16 2.61 -20.71
N ASN A 45 -8.00 1.77 -21.34
CA ASN A 45 -8.24 1.83 -22.77
C ASN A 45 -9.44 2.76 -23.00
N ASP A 46 -9.21 3.93 -23.54
CA ASP A 46 -10.25 4.71 -24.23
C ASP A 46 -10.42 4.13 -25.62
N GLU A 47 -11.43 3.25 -25.79
CA GLU A 47 -11.99 2.93 -27.10
C GLU A 47 -13.14 3.86 -27.42
N ALA A 48 -12.86 4.84 -28.29
CA ALA A 48 -13.93 5.46 -29.09
C ALA A 48 -13.79 4.95 -30.51
N GLY A 49 -14.68 4.03 -30.88
CA GLY A 49 -14.77 3.51 -32.23
C GLY A 49 -15.39 4.48 -33.21
N ALA A 50 -14.95 4.47 -34.47
CA ALA A 50 -15.79 4.66 -35.63
C ALA A 50 -15.08 4.22 -36.91
N ASP A 51 -15.83 3.53 -37.66
CA ASP A 51 -15.68 2.78 -38.88
C ASP A 51 -15.29 3.59 -40.12
N SER A 52 -14.74 2.83 -41.07
CA SER A 52 -14.91 2.82 -42.56
C SER A 52 -13.86 3.45 -43.47
N ASN A 53 -13.15 2.56 -44.09
CA ASN A 53 -13.01 2.25 -45.54
C ASN A 53 -12.62 3.34 -46.53
N THR A 54 -11.60 3.04 -47.27
CA THR A 54 -11.38 2.98 -48.74
C THR A 54 -10.27 3.84 -49.34
N THR A 55 -9.28 3.13 -49.84
CA THR A 55 -8.53 3.19 -51.14
C THR A 55 -7.89 4.45 -51.67
N ALA A 56 -6.63 4.19 -52.10
CA ALA A 56 -5.89 4.61 -53.30
C ALA A 56 -5.03 5.88 -53.26
N ALA A 57 -3.74 5.56 -53.38
CA ALA A 57 -2.62 6.16 -54.09
C ALA A 57 -2.73 7.57 -54.72
N GLU A 58 -1.80 8.45 -54.42
CA GLU A 58 -0.78 8.92 -55.38
C GLU A 58 0.19 9.94 -54.77
N LYS A 59 1.40 9.92 -55.34
CA LYS A 59 2.60 10.69 -55.06
C LYS A 59 2.45 12.19 -55.23
N ALA A 60 3.10 12.97 -54.41
CA ALA A 60 4.00 14.06 -54.82
C ALA A 60 4.75 14.70 -53.65
N GLU A 61 5.95 15.12 -53.94
CA GLU A 61 7.06 15.62 -53.13
C GLU A 61 6.82 16.96 -52.43
N SER A 62 7.63 17.10 -51.34
CA SER A 62 8.30 18.33 -50.91
C SER A 62 7.48 19.43 -50.21
N GLU A 63 7.66 19.60 -48.92
CA GLU A 63 8.44 20.71 -48.33
C GLU A 63 8.56 20.55 -46.81
N LYS A 64 9.78 20.83 -46.31
CA LYS A 64 10.12 20.87 -44.88
C LYS A 64 9.37 21.99 -44.20
N SER A 65 8.70 21.67 -43.10
CA SER A 65 8.48 22.61 -42.01
C SER A 65 8.50 21.84 -40.67
N ASP A 66 9.45 22.22 -39.82
CA ASP A 66 9.59 21.79 -38.44
C ASP A 66 8.28 22.02 -37.66
N THR A 67 7.73 20.96 -37.15
CA THR A 67 7.02 20.91 -35.83
C THR A 67 6.60 19.47 -35.58
N ALA A 68 7.53 18.64 -35.16
CA ALA A 68 7.20 17.33 -34.60
C ALA A 68 7.28 17.43 -33.07
N LYS A 69 6.23 17.91 -32.41
CA LYS A 69 5.86 17.39 -31.12
C LYS A 69 4.94 16.19 -31.37
N ALA A 70 5.55 15.04 -31.53
CA ALA A 70 4.83 13.78 -31.39
C ALA A 70 4.38 13.70 -29.92
N ASP A 71 3.08 13.74 -29.70
CA ASP A 71 2.46 13.28 -28.45
C ASP A 71 2.82 11.80 -28.29
N GLN A 72 3.91 11.55 -27.55
CA GLN A 72 4.11 10.25 -26.93
C GLN A 72 3.02 10.15 -25.88
N VAL A 73 1.98 9.35 -26.14
CA VAL A 73 1.10 8.82 -25.12
C VAL A 73 2.00 7.99 -24.19
N SER A 74 2.58 8.62 -23.18
CA SER A 74 3.38 7.94 -22.18
C SER A 74 2.40 7.09 -21.37
N SER A 75 2.55 5.78 -21.44
CA SER A 75 1.79 4.87 -20.57
C SER A 75 2.08 5.24 -19.12
N THR A 76 1.05 5.54 -18.34
CA THR A 76 1.16 5.85 -16.92
C THR A 76 0.86 4.60 -16.08
N VAL A 77 1.41 4.58 -14.87
CA VAL A 77 1.16 3.55 -13.86
C VAL A 77 0.78 4.25 -12.57
N MET A 78 -0.31 3.81 -11.95
CA MET A 78 -0.75 4.36 -10.67
C MET A 78 0.22 3.95 -9.55
N ARG A 79 0.67 4.91 -8.75
CA ARG A 79 1.61 4.70 -7.63
C ARG A 79 1.15 5.46 -6.40
N GLU A 80 1.28 4.85 -5.23
CA GLU A 80 1.08 5.52 -3.95
C GLU A 80 2.29 6.39 -3.61
N LEU A 81 2.09 7.68 -3.47
CA LEU A 81 3.07 8.62 -2.93
C LEU A 81 2.60 9.13 -1.58
N TYR A 82 3.45 9.07 -0.58
CA TYR A 82 3.11 9.59 0.74
C TYR A 82 3.47 11.07 0.83
N LEU A 83 2.47 11.92 0.65
CA LEU A 83 2.55 13.37 0.63
C LEU A 83 2.10 13.96 1.97
N ILE A 84 2.33 15.27 2.18
CA ILE A 84 1.86 15.96 3.39
C ILE A 84 0.60 16.73 3.05
N ASP A 85 -0.47 16.49 3.80
CA ASP A 85 -1.75 17.21 3.65
C ASP A 85 -1.72 18.60 4.31
N LYS A 86 -2.81 19.37 4.14
CA LYS A 86 -2.98 20.71 4.73
C LYS A 86 -2.93 20.71 6.26
N ASN A 87 -3.25 19.59 6.92
CA ASN A 87 -3.24 19.42 8.36
C ASN A 87 -1.88 18.94 8.90
N GLY A 88 -0.94 18.62 7.99
CA GLY A 88 0.40 18.16 8.32
C GLY A 88 0.53 16.65 8.50
N TYR A 89 -0.47 15.86 8.11
CA TYR A 89 -0.40 14.41 8.07
C TYR A 89 0.33 13.92 6.82
N VAL A 90 1.06 12.81 6.97
CA VAL A 90 1.64 12.05 5.86
C VAL A 90 0.59 11.07 5.35
N VAL A 91 0.19 11.22 4.10
CA VAL A 91 -0.97 10.54 3.54
C VAL A 91 -0.63 9.96 2.18
N ALA A 92 -1.04 8.71 1.94
CA ALA A 92 -0.95 8.10 0.62
C ALA A 92 -1.85 8.84 -0.37
N GLN A 93 -1.30 9.17 -1.54
CA GLN A 93 -2.05 9.65 -2.70
C GLN A 93 -1.67 8.78 -3.90
N THR A 94 -2.64 8.16 -4.53
CA THR A 94 -2.40 7.35 -5.73
C THR A 94 -2.41 8.24 -6.97
N LEU A 95 -1.23 8.41 -7.56
CA LEU A 95 -0.99 9.33 -8.68
C LEU A 95 -0.54 8.59 -9.94
N PRO A 96 -0.90 9.09 -11.15
CA PRO A 96 -0.43 8.53 -12.41
C PRO A 96 1.03 8.96 -12.70
N LEU A 97 1.97 8.05 -12.59
CA LEU A 97 3.37 8.28 -12.92
C LEU A 97 3.71 7.67 -14.27
N PRO A 98 4.62 8.29 -15.06
CA PRO A 98 5.15 7.67 -16.28
C PRO A 98 5.75 6.29 -15.98
N LYS A 99 5.61 5.34 -16.90
CA LYS A 99 6.25 4.03 -16.75
C LYS A 99 7.77 4.18 -16.72
N SER A 100 8.44 3.56 -15.74
CA SER A 100 9.89 3.64 -15.52
C SER A 100 10.43 2.28 -15.08
N GLU A 101 11.67 1.98 -15.49
CA GLU A 101 12.40 0.80 -15.00
C GLU A 101 12.87 0.98 -13.55
N GLY A 102 13.18 2.21 -13.13
CA GLY A 102 13.57 2.56 -11.76
C GLY A 102 12.39 3.03 -10.91
N THR A 103 11.36 2.20 -10.73
CA THR A 103 10.09 2.59 -10.09
C THR A 103 10.24 3.16 -8.68
N ALA A 104 11.09 2.57 -7.84
CA ALA A 104 11.33 3.03 -6.47
C ALA A 104 12.05 4.39 -6.44
N LYS A 105 13.05 4.58 -7.32
CA LYS A 105 13.74 5.86 -7.49
C LYS A 105 12.78 6.93 -7.97
N GLN A 106 11.99 6.63 -9.01
CA GLN A 106 10.99 7.54 -9.56
C GLN A 106 9.97 7.97 -8.50
N ALA A 107 9.47 7.04 -7.68
CA ALA A 107 8.53 7.36 -6.62
C ALA A 107 9.11 8.40 -5.64
N LEU A 108 10.40 8.32 -5.29
CA LEU A 108 11.06 9.34 -4.46
C LEU A 108 11.31 10.66 -5.22
N GLU A 109 11.66 10.63 -6.49
CA GLU A 109 11.81 11.84 -7.31
C GLU A 109 10.50 12.63 -7.39
N PHE A 110 9.36 11.93 -7.39
CA PHE A 110 8.03 12.55 -7.33
C PHE A 110 7.66 13.08 -5.94
N LEU A 111 8.47 12.87 -4.91
CA LEU A 111 8.30 13.54 -3.60
C LEU A 111 9.02 14.88 -3.52
N VAL A 112 9.82 15.27 -4.51
CA VAL A 112 10.66 16.47 -4.49
C VAL A 112 9.82 17.71 -4.80
N GLN A 113 9.97 18.77 -4.00
CA GLN A 113 9.31 20.06 -4.20
C GLN A 113 9.79 20.71 -5.49
N GLY A 114 8.85 21.24 -6.30
CA GLY A 114 9.16 21.80 -7.61
C GLY A 114 9.55 20.75 -8.67
N GLY A 115 9.54 19.47 -8.30
CA GLY A 115 9.76 18.35 -9.21
C GLY A 115 8.49 17.95 -9.99
N PRO A 116 8.50 16.76 -10.63
CA PRO A 116 7.43 16.33 -11.52
C PRO A 116 6.05 16.24 -10.87
N VAL A 117 5.98 15.98 -9.55
CA VAL A 117 4.70 15.90 -8.83
C VAL A 117 3.92 17.23 -8.83
N SER A 118 4.60 18.36 -9.01
CA SER A 118 3.97 19.69 -8.92
C SER A 118 2.87 19.91 -9.95
N GLU A 119 2.88 19.15 -11.05
CA GLU A 119 1.87 19.23 -12.11
C GLU A 119 0.63 18.35 -11.85
N ILE A 120 0.76 17.38 -10.93
CA ILE A 120 -0.27 16.37 -10.62
C ILE A 120 -0.61 16.33 -9.13
N LEU A 121 -0.18 17.34 -8.38
CA LEU A 121 -0.35 17.39 -6.92
C LEU A 121 -1.82 17.69 -6.58
N PRO A 122 -2.50 16.84 -5.80
CA PRO A 122 -3.87 17.10 -5.39
C PRO A 122 -3.99 18.34 -4.53
N ASN A 123 -5.13 19.02 -4.61
CA ASN A 123 -5.41 20.19 -3.78
C ASN A 123 -5.26 19.89 -2.28
N GLY A 124 -4.59 20.79 -1.57
CA GLY A 124 -4.34 20.63 -0.13
C GLY A 124 -3.18 19.70 0.22
N PHE A 125 -2.44 19.19 -0.77
CA PHE A 125 -1.24 18.38 -0.55
C PHE A 125 0.03 19.11 -0.97
N ARG A 126 1.15 18.74 -0.37
CA ARG A 126 2.47 19.24 -0.74
C ARG A 126 3.50 18.13 -0.82
N ALA A 127 4.47 18.33 -1.69
CA ALA A 127 5.65 17.50 -1.78
C ALA A 127 6.48 17.55 -0.47
N VAL A 128 7.30 16.55 -0.26
CA VAL A 128 7.93 16.26 1.03
C VAL A 128 9.41 16.56 1.04
N LEU A 129 10.13 16.16 -0.03
CA LEU A 129 11.57 16.34 -0.13
C LEU A 129 11.91 17.78 -0.58
N PRO A 130 12.98 18.36 -0.06
CA PRO A 130 13.41 19.70 -0.47
C PRO A 130 13.64 19.81 -1.98
N ALA A 131 13.44 21.01 -2.53
CA ALA A 131 13.75 21.30 -3.92
C ALA A 131 15.21 20.97 -4.26
N ASP A 132 15.46 20.62 -5.50
CA ASP A 132 16.77 20.26 -6.06
C ASP A 132 17.40 19.00 -5.44
N THR A 133 16.68 18.29 -4.56
CA THR A 133 17.13 17.00 -4.02
C THR A 133 17.16 15.97 -5.14
N THR A 134 18.34 15.36 -5.36
CA THR A 134 18.48 14.17 -6.19
C THR A 134 18.56 12.92 -5.31
N VAL A 135 18.08 11.79 -5.82
CA VAL A 135 18.06 10.53 -5.08
C VAL A 135 18.48 9.37 -5.97
N ASN A 136 19.21 8.43 -5.40
CA ASN A 136 19.44 7.10 -5.94
C ASN A 136 18.86 6.06 -4.99
N VAL A 137 18.33 4.97 -5.55
CA VAL A 137 17.78 3.85 -4.78
C VAL A 137 18.45 2.55 -5.22
N ASP A 138 18.98 1.82 -4.25
CA ASP A 138 19.57 0.50 -4.44
C ASP A 138 18.82 -0.51 -3.57
N ILE A 139 18.24 -1.55 -4.19
CA ILE A 139 17.44 -2.56 -3.51
C ILE A 139 18.28 -3.81 -3.34
N LYS A 140 18.49 -4.22 -2.09
CA LYS A 140 19.23 -5.43 -1.74
C LYS A 140 18.34 -6.67 -1.78
N LYS A 141 18.97 -7.83 -1.95
CA LYS A 141 18.26 -9.13 -2.00
C LYS A 141 17.50 -9.49 -0.71
N ASP A 142 17.85 -8.84 0.39
CA ASP A 142 17.20 -9.03 1.71
C ASP A 142 16.00 -8.09 1.93
N GLY A 143 15.52 -7.40 0.89
CA GLY A 143 14.41 -6.47 0.96
C GLY A 143 14.77 -5.08 1.52
N THR A 144 16.07 -4.76 1.67
CA THR A 144 16.51 -3.45 2.13
C THR A 144 16.68 -2.49 0.96
N ALA A 145 15.92 -1.39 0.92
CA ALA A 145 16.15 -0.28 0.01
C ALA A 145 17.10 0.75 0.66
N ILE A 146 18.13 1.14 -0.07
CA ILE A 146 19.06 2.21 0.34
C ILE A 146 18.73 3.44 -0.51
N ALA A 147 18.15 4.47 0.11
CA ALA A 147 17.89 5.76 -0.51
C ALA A 147 19.06 6.71 -0.20
N ASP A 148 19.81 7.07 -1.24
CA ASP A 148 20.98 7.96 -1.14
C ASP A 148 20.69 9.30 -1.77
N PHE A 149 20.62 10.34 -0.95
CA PHE A 149 20.23 11.70 -1.31
C PHE A 149 21.44 12.59 -1.53
N SER A 150 21.27 13.62 -2.34
CA SER A 150 22.22 14.72 -2.46
C SER A 150 22.21 15.63 -1.21
N ASN A 151 23.14 16.58 -1.15
CA ASN A 151 23.27 17.46 0.01
C ASN A 151 22.09 18.42 0.22
N GLU A 152 21.35 18.71 -0.85
CA GLU A 152 20.14 19.54 -0.89
C GLU A 152 19.03 18.95 -0.03
N PHE A 153 19.05 17.65 0.20
CA PHE A 153 18.15 16.97 1.15
C PHE A 153 18.11 17.64 2.53
N LYS A 154 19.15 18.34 2.96
CA LYS A 154 19.22 19.04 4.25
C LYS A 154 18.43 20.34 4.29
N ASN A 155 17.86 20.83 3.17
CA ASN A 155 17.21 22.13 3.06
C ASN A 155 15.72 22.07 3.45
N TYR A 156 15.38 21.36 4.52
CA TYR A 156 14.02 21.25 5.06
C TYR A 156 13.88 21.97 6.41
N LYS A 157 12.63 22.12 6.86
CA LYS A 157 12.33 22.66 8.18
C LYS A 157 12.39 21.54 9.23
N LYS A 158 12.97 21.84 10.40
CA LYS A 158 13.10 20.87 11.51
C LYS A 158 11.77 20.14 11.82
N GLU A 159 10.65 20.83 11.75
CA GLU A 159 9.32 20.28 12.04
C GLU A 159 8.87 19.22 11.04
N ASP A 160 9.51 19.14 9.87
CA ASP A 160 9.17 18.17 8.83
C ASP A 160 10.05 16.90 8.86
N GLU A 161 11.07 16.83 9.73
CA GLU A 161 12.00 15.69 9.76
C GLU A 161 11.30 14.34 9.87
N GLN A 162 10.42 14.19 10.85
CA GLN A 162 9.71 12.93 11.07
C GLN A 162 8.78 12.60 9.88
N LYS A 163 8.14 13.61 9.30
CA LYS A 163 7.28 13.44 8.12
C LYS A 163 8.08 12.99 6.90
N ILE A 164 9.30 13.53 6.72
CA ILE A 164 10.21 13.11 5.64
C ILE A 164 10.58 11.63 5.80
N VAL A 165 11.01 11.22 7.00
CA VAL A 165 11.34 9.82 7.29
C VAL A 165 10.14 8.91 7.03
N GLN A 166 8.96 9.27 7.52
CA GLN A 166 7.72 8.51 7.30
C GLN A 166 7.36 8.44 5.82
N SER A 167 7.36 9.56 5.11
CA SER A 167 7.01 9.63 3.70
C SER A 167 7.93 8.75 2.84
N VAL A 168 9.24 8.87 3.01
CA VAL A 168 10.21 8.05 2.27
C VAL A 168 10.02 6.56 2.58
N THR A 169 9.89 6.21 3.87
CA THR A 169 9.72 4.82 4.30
C THR A 169 8.44 4.21 3.74
N TRP A 170 7.32 4.90 3.87
CA TRP A 170 6.01 4.38 3.44
C TRP A 170 5.87 4.37 1.92
N THR A 171 6.46 5.33 1.22
CA THR A 171 6.51 5.34 -0.25
C THR A 171 7.34 4.17 -0.79
N LEU A 172 8.47 3.85 -0.19
CA LEU A 172 9.30 2.73 -0.65
C LEU A 172 8.71 1.36 -0.26
N THR A 173 8.15 1.23 0.94
CA THR A 173 7.58 -0.04 1.41
C THR A 173 6.20 -0.38 0.82
N GLN A 174 5.69 0.39 -0.15
CA GLN A 174 4.57 -0.04 -0.99
C GLN A 174 4.98 -1.17 -1.95
N PHE A 175 6.26 -1.20 -2.34
CA PHE A 175 6.79 -2.24 -3.21
C PHE A 175 7.01 -3.53 -2.43
N SER A 176 6.44 -4.63 -2.89
CA SER A 176 6.49 -5.95 -2.22
C SER A 176 7.91 -6.52 -2.06
N SER A 177 8.87 -5.99 -2.81
CA SER A 177 10.29 -6.34 -2.71
C SER A 177 11.06 -5.53 -1.67
N ILE A 178 10.40 -4.56 -1.00
CA ILE A 178 11.04 -3.65 -0.04
C ILE A 178 10.36 -3.77 1.33
N ASP A 179 11.09 -4.34 2.29
CA ASP A 179 10.64 -4.46 3.68
C ASP A 179 11.22 -3.38 4.59
N LYS A 180 12.40 -2.86 4.22
CA LYS A 180 13.21 -1.96 5.07
C LYS A 180 13.85 -0.86 4.23
N VAL A 181 14.11 0.27 4.88
CA VAL A 181 14.72 1.44 4.24
C VAL A 181 15.91 1.93 5.07
N LYS A 182 16.98 2.28 4.39
CA LYS A 182 18.13 3.00 4.94
C LYS A 182 18.33 4.31 4.21
N LEU A 183 18.60 5.36 4.97
CA LEU A 183 18.83 6.70 4.41
C LEU A 183 20.31 7.02 4.39
N ARG A 184 20.76 7.64 3.30
CA ARG A 184 22.12 8.16 3.11
C ARG A 184 22.11 9.56 2.54
N ILE A 185 23.19 10.28 2.78
CA ILE A 185 23.50 11.53 2.08
C ILE A 185 24.91 11.39 1.52
N ASN A 186 25.05 11.49 0.20
CA ASN A 186 26.35 11.36 -0.50
C ASN A 186 27.12 10.10 -0.05
N GLY A 187 26.44 8.95 0.02
CA GLY A 187 26.99 7.66 0.41
C GLY A 187 27.15 7.43 1.92
N HIS A 188 26.93 8.44 2.76
CA HIS A 188 27.06 8.34 4.23
C HIS A 188 25.73 8.00 4.88
N GLU A 189 25.65 6.87 5.59
CA GLU A 189 24.46 6.43 6.30
C GLU A 189 24.07 7.40 7.41
N LEU A 190 22.78 7.72 7.48
CA LEU A 190 22.23 8.58 8.52
C LEU A 190 21.80 7.73 9.73
N LYS A 191 22.21 8.16 10.92
CA LYS A 191 21.74 7.64 12.21
C LYS A 191 20.77 8.59 12.90
N GLU A 192 20.76 9.82 12.45
CA GLU A 192 19.86 10.90 12.87
C GLU A 192 19.62 11.85 11.69
N MET A 193 18.51 12.53 11.71
CA MET A 193 18.18 13.53 10.70
C MET A 193 19.07 14.77 10.91
N PRO A 194 19.62 15.34 9.80
CA PRO A 194 20.72 16.30 9.88
C PRO A 194 20.39 17.69 10.41
N VAL A 195 19.11 18.09 10.49
CA VAL A 195 18.72 19.45 10.91
C VAL A 195 18.26 19.48 12.36
N GLY A 196 17.36 18.60 12.77
CA GLY A 196 16.77 18.55 14.10
C GLY A 196 17.33 17.43 14.98
N GLY A 197 18.08 16.50 14.42
CA GLY A 197 18.65 15.39 15.14
C GLY A 197 17.64 14.30 15.50
N THR A 198 16.53 14.19 14.76
CA THR A 198 15.57 13.10 14.96
C THR A 198 16.27 11.75 14.75
N PRO A 199 16.30 10.85 15.74
CA PRO A 199 16.92 9.54 15.60
C PRO A 199 16.28 8.71 14.47
N ILE A 200 17.12 7.98 13.75
CA ILE A 200 16.69 7.05 12.68
C ILE A 200 17.02 5.64 13.13
N SER A 201 16.05 4.74 13.09
CA SER A 201 16.28 3.30 13.34
C SER A 201 17.20 2.71 12.27
N ASP A 202 17.97 1.69 12.64
CA ASP A 202 18.91 1.02 11.72
C ASP A 202 18.23 0.42 10.50
N ASP A 203 16.96 0.02 10.64
CA ASP A 203 16.11 -0.55 9.60
C ASP A 203 14.73 0.12 9.68
N LEU A 204 14.55 1.25 9.00
CA LEU A 204 13.24 1.91 8.91
C LEU A 204 12.21 1.00 8.22
N SER A 205 11.01 0.95 8.74
CA SER A 205 9.94 0.10 8.22
C SER A 205 8.56 0.66 8.60
N ARG A 206 7.48 0.06 8.09
CA ARG A 206 6.12 0.43 8.53
C ARG A 206 5.89 0.20 10.03
N LYS A 207 6.71 -0.63 10.69
CA LYS A 207 6.64 -0.86 12.15
C LYS A 207 7.03 0.37 12.97
N ASP A 208 7.80 1.29 12.39
CA ASP A 208 8.15 2.57 13.03
C ASP A 208 6.93 3.51 13.10
N GLY A 209 5.86 3.18 12.38
CA GLY A 209 4.60 3.90 12.37
C GLY A 209 4.58 5.12 11.45
N ILE A 210 3.42 5.77 11.40
CA ILE A 210 3.16 6.99 10.63
C ILE A 210 2.16 7.84 11.39
N ASN A 211 2.32 9.17 11.35
CA ASN A 211 1.42 10.11 12.02
C ASN A 211 1.16 9.70 13.48
N MET A 212 2.23 9.48 14.24
CA MET A 212 2.18 8.91 15.59
C MET A 212 1.28 9.72 16.53
N GLU A 213 0.30 9.07 17.12
CA GLU A 213 -0.50 9.62 18.21
C GLU A 213 -0.10 8.96 19.54
N THR A 214 0.48 9.77 20.42
CA THR A 214 0.94 9.32 21.75
C THR A 214 0.11 9.91 22.89
N SER A 215 -0.96 10.63 22.56
CA SER A 215 -1.85 11.22 23.57
C SER A 215 -2.49 10.15 24.44
N GLY A 216 -2.41 10.31 25.77
CA GLY A 216 -2.93 9.36 26.73
C GLY A 216 -2.05 8.14 27.02
N VAL A 217 -0.84 8.07 26.47
CA VAL A 217 0.12 7.02 26.75
C VAL A 217 1.03 7.42 27.92
N ASN A 218 0.99 6.65 28.99
CA ASN A 218 1.80 6.91 30.20
C ASN A 218 3.20 6.25 30.12
N ASP A 219 3.31 5.11 29.45
CA ASP A 219 4.54 4.34 29.30
C ASP A 219 4.64 3.78 27.88
N LEU A 220 5.54 4.35 27.08
CA LEU A 220 5.77 3.89 25.71
C LEU A 220 6.36 2.47 25.64
N THR A 221 7.10 2.04 26.67
CA THR A 221 7.74 0.71 26.67
C THR A 221 6.73 -0.42 26.95
N ALA A 222 5.60 -0.09 27.60
CA ALA A 222 4.51 -1.01 27.87
C ALA A 222 3.48 -1.08 26.73
N THR A 223 3.78 -0.50 25.56
CA THR A 223 2.87 -0.44 24.42
C THR A 223 3.54 -0.84 23.11
N HIS A 224 2.74 -1.21 22.11
CA HIS A 224 3.18 -1.47 20.74
C HIS A 224 2.42 -0.58 19.73
N PRO A 225 2.98 -0.34 18.54
CA PRO A 225 2.34 0.47 17.51
C PRO A 225 1.24 -0.32 16.79
N LEU A 226 0.12 0.33 16.51
CA LEU A 226 -0.98 -0.19 15.70
C LEU A 226 -1.50 0.92 14.80
N THR A 227 -1.44 0.73 13.49
CA THR A 227 -1.89 1.72 12.52
C THR A 227 -3.36 1.51 12.17
N VAL A 228 -4.15 2.58 12.30
CA VAL A 228 -5.56 2.64 11.92
C VAL A 228 -5.79 3.76 10.90
N TYR A 229 -6.83 3.64 10.07
CA TYR A 229 -7.14 4.62 9.04
C TYR A 229 -8.40 5.38 9.38
N TYR A 230 -8.24 6.68 9.59
CA TYR A 230 -9.33 7.64 9.76
C TYR A 230 -9.59 8.42 8.47
N LEU A 231 -10.62 9.25 8.46
CA LEU A 231 -10.95 10.13 7.34
C LEU A 231 -10.43 11.53 7.58
N ALA A 232 -10.11 12.22 6.52
CA ALA A 232 -9.97 13.66 6.44
C ALA A 232 -10.64 14.16 5.18
N GLU A 233 -10.93 15.45 5.12
CA GLU A 233 -11.54 16.10 3.96
C GLU A 233 -10.69 17.27 3.47
N ASN A 234 -10.69 17.50 2.18
CA ASN A 234 -10.30 18.74 1.55
C ASN A 234 -11.54 19.37 0.86
N GLU A 235 -11.33 20.36 0.02
CA GLU A 235 -12.43 21.05 -0.68
C GLU A 235 -13.13 20.14 -1.71
N ASP A 236 -12.45 19.11 -2.20
CA ASP A 236 -12.89 18.32 -3.35
C ASP A 236 -13.30 16.89 -2.98
N SER A 237 -12.75 16.34 -1.90
CA SER A 237 -12.92 14.90 -1.56
C SER A 237 -12.55 14.56 -0.12
N GLU A 238 -13.08 13.43 0.34
CA GLU A 238 -12.61 12.73 1.53
C GLU A 238 -11.45 11.78 1.19
N TYR A 239 -10.55 11.58 2.14
CA TYR A 239 -9.41 10.70 1.98
C TYR A 239 -9.02 10.00 3.29
N TYR A 240 -8.39 8.83 3.19
CA TYR A 240 -7.97 8.02 4.33
C TYR A 240 -6.59 8.44 4.81
N VAL A 241 -6.47 8.68 6.11
CA VAL A 241 -5.23 9.08 6.79
C VAL A 241 -4.80 7.97 7.74
N PRO A 242 -3.62 7.35 7.52
CA PRO A 242 -3.07 6.39 8.47
C PRO A 242 -2.59 7.11 9.74
N VAL A 243 -2.97 6.59 10.89
CA VAL A 243 -2.53 7.08 12.20
C VAL A 243 -2.07 5.91 13.04
N THR A 244 -0.83 5.96 13.53
CA THR A 244 -0.31 4.92 14.42
C THR A 244 -0.59 5.29 15.87
N LYS A 245 -1.39 4.45 16.51
CA LYS A 245 -1.72 4.47 17.94
C LYS A 245 -0.74 3.62 18.74
N ARG A 246 -0.67 3.86 20.02
CA ARG A 246 0.08 3.04 20.97
C ARG A 246 -0.90 2.20 21.79
N ILE A 247 -0.86 0.88 21.61
CA ILE A 247 -1.77 -0.08 22.25
C ILE A 247 -1.02 -0.75 23.41
N ASP A 248 -1.69 -0.93 24.55
CA ASP A 248 -1.11 -1.60 25.71
C ASP A 248 -0.70 -3.05 25.40
N ASN A 249 0.48 -3.45 25.82
CA ASN A 249 1.01 -4.79 25.59
C ASN A 249 0.21 -5.91 26.27
N SER A 250 -0.73 -5.61 27.16
CA SER A 250 -1.69 -6.57 27.71
C SER A 250 -2.76 -6.98 26.70
N GLU A 251 -3.09 -6.09 25.74
CA GLU A 251 -3.93 -6.45 24.60
C GLU A 251 -3.11 -7.27 23.59
N LYS A 252 -3.57 -8.50 23.35
CA LYS A 252 -2.87 -9.45 22.49
C LYS A 252 -3.56 -9.68 21.15
N ASP A 253 -4.76 -9.15 20.99
CA ASP A 253 -5.57 -9.28 19.79
C ASP A 253 -5.60 -7.94 19.05
N ASP A 254 -4.58 -7.73 18.19
CA ASP A 254 -4.42 -6.50 17.42
C ASP A 254 -5.60 -6.23 16.49
N ILE A 255 -6.31 -7.27 16.04
CA ILE A 255 -7.50 -7.10 15.20
C ILE A 255 -8.65 -6.52 16.02
N THR A 256 -8.88 -7.06 17.20
CA THR A 256 -9.90 -6.51 18.12
C THR A 256 -9.50 -5.10 18.57
N ALA A 257 -8.23 -4.86 18.88
CA ALA A 257 -7.73 -3.53 19.26
C ALA A 257 -7.94 -2.52 18.12
N ALA A 258 -7.62 -2.89 16.87
CA ALA A 258 -7.82 -2.03 15.71
C ALA A 258 -9.28 -1.63 15.52
N ILE A 259 -10.20 -2.59 15.60
CA ILE A 259 -11.64 -2.30 15.48
C ILE A 259 -12.13 -1.41 16.62
N ASN A 260 -11.66 -1.63 17.85
CA ASN A 260 -12.01 -0.79 18.98
C ASN A 260 -11.50 0.65 18.82
N GLU A 261 -10.28 0.84 18.28
CA GLU A 261 -9.74 2.19 18.00
C GLU A 261 -10.50 2.88 16.85
N LEU A 262 -10.92 2.16 15.81
CA LEU A 262 -11.77 2.70 14.74
C LEU A 262 -13.14 3.14 15.31
N ALA A 263 -13.79 2.30 16.12
CA ALA A 263 -15.07 2.61 16.73
C ALA A 263 -15.00 3.79 17.73
N LYS A 264 -13.89 3.89 18.49
CA LYS A 264 -13.61 5.03 19.39
C LYS A 264 -13.41 6.34 18.62
N GLY A 265 -12.98 6.24 17.37
CA GLY A 265 -12.68 7.38 16.50
C GLY A 265 -11.37 8.10 16.83
N PRO A 266 -11.04 9.12 16.02
CA PRO A 266 -9.83 9.91 16.18
C PRO A 266 -9.90 10.85 17.39
N SER A 267 -8.74 11.34 17.83
CA SER A 267 -8.68 12.38 18.86
C SER A 267 -9.42 13.64 18.42
N LYS A 268 -10.17 14.28 19.34
CA LYS A 268 -10.94 15.49 19.06
C LYS A 268 -10.09 16.67 18.55
N VAL A 269 -8.79 16.65 18.83
CA VAL A 269 -7.86 17.73 18.42
C VAL A 269 -7.14 17.41 17.10
N SER A 270 -7.34 16.22 16.53
CA SER A 270 -6.66 15.77 15.31
C SER A 270 -7.20 16.45 14.04
N GLY A 271 -8.44 16.90 14.05
CA GLY A 271 -9.15 17.35 12.83
C GLY A 271 -9.52 16.20 11.87
N LEU A 272 -9.32 14.94 12.30
CA LEU A 272 -9.74 13.76 11.54
C LEU A 272 -11.19 13.40 11.84
N LEU A 273 -11.80 12.65 10.93
CA LEU A 273 -13.19 12.22 10.97
C LEU A 273 -13.29 10.71 11.03
N THR A 274 -14.48 10.22 11.39
CA THR A 274 -14.84 8.80 11.33
C THR A 274 -16.33 8.66 11.06
N ASP A 275 -16.68 7.68 10.25
CA ASP A 275 -18.07 7.27 9.99
C ASP A 275 -18.53 6.14 10.92
N PHE A 276 -17.65 5.67 11.81
CA PHE A 276 -18.05 4.70 12.81
C PHE A 276 -18.98 5.31 13.84
N SER A 277 -20.04 4.60 14.16
CA SER A 277 -20.85 4.90 15.34
C SER A 277 -20.14 4.38 16.60
N ASP A 278 -20.21 5.13 17.70
CA ASP A 278 -19.65 4.75 19.01
C ASP A 278 -20.19 3.39 19.55
N ASP A 279 -21.35 2.96 19.04
CA ASP A 279 -22.00 1.71 19.44
C ASP A 279 -21.56 0.48 18.63
N VAL A 280 -20.70 0.64 17.64
CA VAL A 280 -20.16 -0.47 16.84
C VAL A 280 -19.30 -1.37 17.72
N LYS A 281 -19.63 -2.67 17.73
CA LYS A 281 -18.91 -3.69 18.52
C LYS A 281 -18.83 -5.01 17.77
N LEU A 282 -17.74 -5.72 17.98
CA LEU A 282 -17.63 -7.12 17.58
C LEU A 282 -18.51 -7.97 18.53
N VAL A 283 -19.35 -8.82 17.97
CA VAL A 283 -20.20 -9.78 18.72
C VAL A 283 -19.52 -11.13 18.96
N SER A 284 -18.42 -11.37 18.26
CA SER A 284 -17.58 -12.55 18.44
C SER A 284 -16.11 -12.22 18.16
N LYS A 285 -15.19 -13.05 18.68
CA LYS A 285 -13.76 -12.89 18.39
C LYS A 285 -13.48 -13.01 16.89
N PRO A 286 -12.62 -12.17 16.32
CA PRO A 286 -12.17 -12.29 14.95
C PRO A 286 -11.57 -13.67 14.65
N LYS A 287 -11.78 -14.16 13.43
CA LYS A 287 -11.22 -15.45 12.99
C LYS A 287 -10.28 -15.19 11.82
N ILE A 288 -9.04 -15.69 11.92
CA ILE A 288 -8.06 -15.61 10.85
C ILE A 288 -7.90 -17.01 10.25
N LYS A 289 -8.02 -17.10 8.93
CA LYS A 289 -7.73 -18.32 8.18
C LYS A 289 -7.18 -17.97 6.80
N ASP A 290 -6.03 -18.48 6.46
CA ASP A 290 -5.37 -18.32 5.14
C ASP A 290 -5.24 -16.83 4.71
N GLY A 291 -4.92 -15.94 5.66
CA GLY A 291 -4.82 -14.49 5.45
C GLY A 291 -6.16 -13.76 5.36
N ARG A 292 -7.28 -14.45 5.57
CA ARG A 292 -8.61 -13.85 5.63
C ARG A 292 -9.03 -13.65 7.07
N VAL A 293 -9.38 -12.42 7.42
CA VAL A 293 -10.03 -12.09 8.70
C VAL A 293 -11.54 -12.10 8.52
N THR A 294 -12.27 -12.76 9.41
CA THR A 294 -13.72 -12.69 9.48
C THR A 294 -14.11 -11.94 10.74
N LEU A 295 -14.83 -10.84 10.57
CA LEU A 295 -15.38 -10.00 11.61
C LEU A 295 -16.89 -10.22 11.70
N ASP A 296 -17.43 -10.18 12.92
CA ASP A 296 -18.86 -10.27 13.17
C ASP A 296 -19.29 -9.12 14.08
N PHE A 297 -20.03 -8.18 13.52
CA PHE A 297 -20.44 -6.94 14.17
C PHE A 297 -21.88 -7.02 14.68
N ASN A 298 -22.23 -6.12 15.60
CA ASN A 298 -23.61 -5.78 15.90
C ASN A 298 -24.22 -4.91 14.76
N GLN A 299 -25.53 -4.64 14.85
CA GLN A 299 -26.23 -3.86 13.83
C GLN A 299 -25.79 -2.39 13.69
N SER A 300 -25.12 -1.84 14.72
CA SER A 300 -24.64 -0.47 14.70
C SER A 300 -23.62 -0.19 13.59
N ILE A 301 -23.04 -1.23 12.97
CA ILE A 301 -22.15 -1.11 11.81
C ILE A 301 -22.83 -0.51 10.57
N PHE A 302 -24.14 -0.55 10.49
CA PHE A 302 -24.92 0.07 9.43
C PHE A 302 -25.04 1.61 9.56
N GLY A 303 -24.54 2.17 10.67
CA GLY A 303 -24.65 3.59 10.96
C GLY A 303 -26.11 4.05 11.12
N SER A 304 -26.38 5.27 10.68
CA SER A 304 -27.72 5.85 10.65
C SER A 304 -28.56 5.45 9.41
N ALA A 305 -27.98 4.66 8.51
CA ALA A 305 -28.71 4.10 7.39
C ALA A 305 -29.85 3.20 7.86
N ASP A 306 -30.93 3.15 7.08
CA ASP A 306 -32.09 2.32 7.40
C ASP A 306 -31.66 0.86 7.63
N GLU A 307 -31.87 0.33 8.85
CA GLU A 307 -31.56 -1.06 9.20
C GLU A 307 -32.14 -2.09 8.21
N LYS A 308 -33.17 -1.69 7.46
CA LYS A 308 -33.80 -2.53 6.44
C LYS A 308 -32.91 -2.73 5.22
N THR A 309 -32.03 -1.78 4.90
CA THR A 309 -31.14 -1.87 3.72
C THR A 309 -29.91 -2.73 3.99
N LYS A 310 -29.53 -2.94 5.26
CA LYS A 310 -28.31 -3.67 5.67
C LYS A 310 -27.05 -3.17 4.95
N MET A 311 -26.99 -1.88 4.70
CA MET A 311 -25.93 -1.24 3.95
C MET A 311 -24.79 -0.82 4.90
N ILE A 312 -23.57 -1.09 4.52
CA ILE A 312 -22.36 -0.55 5.13
C ILE A 312 -21.80 0.55 4.23
N SER A 313 -21.39 1.68 4.81
CA SER A 313 -20.76 2.76 4.04
C SER A 313 -19.41 2.30 3.48
N SER A 314 -19.03 2.87 2.34
CA SER A 314 -17.71 2.64 1.74
C SER A 314 -16.61 3.10 2.66
N GLU A 315 -16.80 4.20 3.38
CA GLU A 315 -15.86 4.81 4.30
C GLU A 315 -15.56 3.88 5.48
N VAL A 316 -16.59 3.31 6.11
CA VAL A 316 -16.45 2.33 7.20
C VAL A 316 -15.76 1.06 6.71
N LEU A 317 -16.22 0.51 5.58
CA LEU A 317 -15.65 -0.71 5.02
C LEU A 317 -14.17 -0.54 4.65
N ASN A 318 -13.83 0.53 3.95
CA ASN A 318 -12.45 0.80 3.55
C ASN A 318 -11.55 1.11 4.74
N SER A 319 -12.02 1.85 5.75
CA SER A 319 -11.26 2.07 7.00
C SER A 319 -10.92 0.75 7.69
N ILE A 320 -11.85 -0.22 7.74
CA ILE A 320 -11.60 -1.57 8.27
C ILE A 320 -10.56 -2.29 7.40
N VAL A 321 -10.75 -2.32 6.09
CA VAL A 321 -9.88 -3.06 5.17
C VAL A 321 -8.47 -2.49 5.17
N LEU A 322 -8.31 -1.16 5.05
CA LEU A 322 -7.00 -0.50 5.08
C LEU A 322 -6.28 -0.74 6.41
N THR A 323 -6.99 -0.63 7.54
CA THR A 323 -6.44 -0.86 8.87
C THR A 323 -5.96 -2.29 9.07
N LEU A 324 -6.78 -3.26 8.72
CA LEU A 324 -6.43 -4.66 8.98
C LEU A 324 -5.40 -5.22 8.01
N THR A 325 -5.37 -4.74 6.77
CA THR A 325 -4.37 -5.16 5.78
C THR A 325 -2.99 -4.51 5.98
N GLU A 326 -2.82 -3.61 6.94
CA GLU A 326 -1.49 -3.19 7.41
C GLU A 326 -0.82 -4.29 8.27
N GLN A 327 -1.58 -5.25 8.79
CA GLN A 327 -1.02 -6.37 9.54
C GLN A 327 -0.47 -7.43 8.57
N PRO A 328 0.77 -7.95 8.80
CA PRO A 328 1.47 -8.81 7.83
C PRO A 328 0.70 -10.07 7.40
N ASP A 329 -0.14 -10.62 8.31
CA ASP A 329 -0.85 -11.87 8.09
C ASP A 329 -2.25 -11.69 7.50
N VAL A 330 -2.66 -10.44 7.22
CA VAL A 330 -4.02 -10.12 6.74
C VAL A 330 -3.99 -9.67 5.28
N LYS A 331 -4.65 -10.44 4.42
CA LYS A 331 -4.78 -10.16 2.97
C LYS A 331 -6.17 -9.69 2.58
N SER A 332 -7.19 -10.10 3.35
CA SER A 332 -8.59 -9.75 3.04
C SER A 332 -9.46 -9.82 4.28
N VAL A 333 -10.59 -9.13 4.22
CA VAL A 333 -11.57 -9.01 5.31
C VAL A 333 -12.94 -9.48 4.84
N SER A 334 -13.60 -10.31 5.64
CA SER A 334 -15.01 -10.69 5.49
C SER A 334 -15.79 -10.11 6.66
N VAL A 335 -16.88 -9.44 6.35
CA VAL A 335 -17.76 -8.80 7.35
C VAL A 335 -19.07 -9.55 7.48
N LYS A 336 -19.51 -9.78 8.72
CA LYS A 336 -20.81 -10.32 9.10
C LYS A 336 -21.50 -9.40 10.09
N VAL A 337 -22.80 -9.51 10.17
CA VAL A 337 -23.60 -8.83 11.20
C VAL A 337 -24.50 -9.85 11.88
N ASN A 338 -24.33 -10.00 13.20
CA ASN A 338 -25.05 -11.00 14.01
C ASN A 338 -25.01 -12.41 13.37
N GLY A 339 -23.84 -12.82 12.91
CA GLY A 339 -23.57 -14.12 12.29
C GLY A 339 -23.99 -14.26 10.83
N LYS A 340 -24.60 -13.23 10.21
CA LYS A 340 -25.12 -13.27 8.84
C LYS A 340 -24.26 -12.48 7.88
N SER A 341 -24.00 -13.04 6.68
CA SER A 341 -23.30 -12.39 5.56
C SER A 341 -24.31 -11.78 4.57
N GLU A 342 -25.16 -10.86 5.06
CA GLU A 342 -26.25 -10.26 4.27
C GLU A 342 -26.00 -8.75 4.02
N LEU A 343 -24.76 -8.32 4.07
CA LEU A 343 -24.37 -6.93 3.83
C LEU A 343 -24.45 -6.57 2.36
N VAL A 344 -24.82 -5.33 2.10
CA VAL A 344 -24.68 -4.70 0.79
C VAL A 344 -23.82 -3.45 0.90
N ASN A 345 -23.12 -3.11 -0.18
CA ASN A 345 -22.44 -1.82 -0.31
C ASN A 345 -23.44 -0.73 -0.75
N GLU A 346 -22.98 0.50 -0.87
CA GLU A 346 -23.81 1.63 -1.30
C GLU A 346 -24.39 1.50 -2.71
N LYS A 347 -23.79 0.64 -3.55
CA LYS A 347 -24.32 0.30 -4.88
C LYS A 347 -25.39 -0.78 -4.83
N GLY A 348 -25.72 -1.30 -3.63
CA GLY A 348 -26.67 -2.40 -3.45
C GLY A 348 -26.10 -3.78 -3.81
N GLU A 349 -24.80 -3.91 -4.02
CA GLU A 349 -24.12 -5.17 -4.31
C GLU A 349 -23.86 -5.94 -3.02
N LYS A 350 -24.13 -7.23 -3.04
CA LYS A 350 -23.93 -8.10 -1.86
C LYS A 350 -22.44 -8.32 -1.60
N LEU A 351 -22.00 -8.07 -0.38
CA LEU A 351 -20.64 -8.35 0.09
C LEU A 351 -20.51 -9.83 0.49
N THR A 352 -20.56 -10.73 -0.49
CA THR A 352 -20.42 -12.19 -0.27
C THR A 352 -18.98 -12.65 -0.26
N GLU A 353 -18.12 -11.94 -0.98
CA GLU A 353 -16.68 -12.24 -1.09
C GLU A 353 -15.87 -11.40 -0.11
N PRO A 354 -14.70 -11.89 0.33
CA PRO A 354 -13.78 -11.11 1.14
C PRO A 354 -13.27 -9.89 0.39
N VAL A 355 -13.19 -8.75 1.07
CA VAL A 355 -12.67 -7.49 0.50
C VAL A 355 -11.16 -7.42 0.77
N SER A 356 -10.38 -7.25 -0.28
CA SER A 356 -8.93 -7.01 -0.21
C SER A 356 -8.62 -5.52 -0.20
N ARG A 357 -7.39 -5.15 0.17
CA ARG A 357 -6.93 -3.76 0.09
C ARG A 357 -7.13 -3.23 -1.33
N PRO A 358 -7.75 -2.06 -1.49
CA PRO A 358 -7.83 -1.40 -2.79
C PRO A 358 -6.45 -1.18 -3.39
N SER A 359 -6.30 -1.44 -4.67
CA SER A 359 -5.04 -1.17 -5.41
C SER A 359 -4.75 0.33 -5.53
N GLN A 360 -5.74 1.16 -5.31
CA GLN A 360 -5.65 2.62 -5.36
C GLN A 360 -6.30 3.19 -4.11
N VAL A 361 -5.48 3.86 -3.29
CA VAL A 361 -5.94 4.53 -2.08
C VAL A 361 -5.85 6.03 -2.32
N ASN A 362 -6.92 6.77 -1.99
CA ASN A 362 -6.98 8.23 -2.14
C ASN A 362 -6.66 8.68 -3.58
N THR A 363 -7.47 8.26 -4.52
CA THR A 363 -7.46 8.80 -5.88
C THR A 363 -8.17 10.14 -5.85
N GLY A 364 -7.43 11.24 -5.74
CA GLY A 364 -8.00 12.58 -5.85
C GLY A 364 -8.59 12.85 -7.23
N SER A 365 -9.61 13.71 -7.30
CA SER A 365 -9.98 14.34 -8.56
C SER A 365 -8.85 15.30 -8.96
N PHE A 366 -8.32 15.14 -10.17
CA PHE A 366 -7.32 16.03 -10.76
C PHE A 366 -8.01 17.08 -11.62
#